data_bb8fa54644a54d9467725ab8aa937315
#
_entry.id   bb8fa54644a54d9467725ab8aa937315
#
_cell.length_a   1.000
_cell.length_b   1.000
_cell.length_c   1.000
_cell.angle_alpha   90.00
_cell.angle_beta   90.00
_cell.angle_gamma   90.00
#
_symmetry.space_group_name_H-M   'P 1'
#
loop_
_entity.id
_entity.type
_entity.pdbx_description
1 polymer ?
#
loop_
_entity_poly.entity_id
_entity_poly.type
_entity_poly.pdbx_seq_one_letter_code
_entity_poly.pdbx_strand_id
1 'polypeptide(L)'
;LGNAGYETGVATVDVSSRESVHALVEQAARMGDITGVIHAAGVSPTQASPATILKVDLYGTALVLGEFGNVIARGGAGVVIASQSGHRLPPLTVEENKALATTPAEELLRLPFLQPEKVKDSLHAYQLSKRGNSLRVMAEAVRWGKRGARINTISPGIIMTPLANDELRGPRGDGYRRMIQISAAGRAGTPDEVATVGALLMGDDGGFITGSDFLIDGGVTAAYWYGDLAPR
;
A
#
# COMPACT_ATOMS: atom_id res chain seq x y z
N LEU A 1 -1.50 16.16 -14.51
CA LEU A 1 -1.53 15.32 -15.73
C LEU A 1 -2.02 16.15 -16.92
N GLY A 2 -3.17 16.84 -16.82
CA GLY A 2 -3.68 17.68 -17.92
C GLY A 2 -2.66 18.71 -18.44
N ASN A 3 -1.93 19.39 -17.53
CA ASN A 3 -0.85 20.32 -17.91
C ASN A 3 0.33 19.65 -18.62
N ALA A 4 0.48 18.33 -18.51
CA ALA A 4 1.48 17.53 -19.23
C ALA A 4 0.94 16.93 -20.54
N GLY A 5 -0.24 17.35 -20.98
CA GLY A 5 -0.84 16.95 -22.24
C GLY A 5 -1.63 15.64 -22.22
N TYR A 6 -1.85 15.06 -21.04
CA TYR A 6 -2.68 13.84 -20.92
C TYR A 6 -4.16 14.21 -20.84
N GLU A 7 -5.01 13.46 -21.52
CA GLU A 7 -6.44 13.49 -21.32
C GLU A 7 -6.76 12.93 -19.93
N THR A 8 -7.55 13.67 -19.15
CA THR A 8 -7.81 13.32 -17.74
C THR A 8 -9.29 13.45 -17.41
N GLY A 9 -9.82 12.43 -16.74
CA GLY A 9 -11.10 12.48 -16.03
C GLY A 9 -10.87 12.55 -14.52
N VAL A 10 -11.77 13.17 -13.79
CA VAL A 10 -11.73 13.26 -12.32
C VAL A 10 -13.00 12.63 -11.74
N ALA A 11 -12.83 11.82 -10.70
CA ALA A 11 -13.93 11.26 -9.92
C ALA A 11 -13.59 11.33 -8.43
N THR A 12 -14.59 11.59 -7.60
CA THR A 12 -14.48 11.46 -6.14
C THR A 12 -14.76 10.00 -5.76
N VAL A 13 -13.91 9.42 -4.93
CA VAL A 13 -14.07 8.05 -4.43
C VAL A 13 -13.80 7.99 -2.93
N ASP A 14 -14.68 7.30 -2.20
CA ASP A 14 -14.39 6.80 -0.86
C ASP A 14 -13.94 5.33 -1.00
N VAL A 15 -12.63 5.09 -0.87
CA VAL A 15 -12.07 3.74 -1.00
C VAL A 15 -12.57 2.79 0.09
N SER A 16 -13.13 3.30 1.17
CA SER A 16 -13.73 2.51 2.25
C SER A 16 -15.22 2.14 2.00
N SER A 17 -15.77 2.52 0.84
CA SER A 17 -17.13 2.16 0.40
C SER A 17 -17.04 1.30 -0.88
N ARG A 18 -17.60 0.09 -0.82
CA ARG A 18 -17.68 -0.80 -2.00
C ARG A 18 -18.42 -0.14 -3.16
N GLU A 19 -19.56 0.49 -2.87
CA GLU A 19 -20.37 1.14 -3.89
C GLU A 19 -19.60 2.26 -4.58
N SER A 20 -18.82 3.03 -3.81
CA SER A 20 -18.00 4.12 -4.34
C SER A 20 -16.85 3.60 -5.22
N VAL A 21 -16.18 2.53 -4.79
CA VAL A 21 -15.11 1.89 -5.57
C VAL A 21 -15.69 1.25 -6.83
N HIS A 22 -16.82 0.55 -6.73
CA HIS A 22 -17.51 -0.05 -7.88
C HIS A 22 -17.90 1.01 -8.92
N ALA A 23 -18.50 2.12 -8.48
CA ALA A 23 -18.87 3.23 -9.38
C ALA A 23 -17.64 3.84 -10.09
N LEU A 24 -16.51 3.97 -9.39
CA LEU A 24 -15.26 4.42 -10.00
C LEU A 24 -14.79 3.45 -11.10
N VAL A 25 -14.83 2.15 -10.82
CA VAL A 25 -14.43 1.11 -11.80
C VAL A 25 -15.33 1.13 -13.02
N GLU A 26 -16.66 1.24 -12.84
CA GLU A 26 -17.59 1.37 -13.95
C GLU A 26 -17.34 2.63 -14.79
N GLN A 27 -17.06 3.75 -14.12
CA GLN A 27 -16.75 5.00 -14.82
C GLN A 27 -15.45 4.85 -15.64
N ALA A 28 -14.41 4.28 -15.07
CA ALA A 28 -13.15 4.05 -15.77
C ALA A 28 -13.33 3.09 -16.97
N ALA A 29 -14.06 2.00 -16.78
CA ALA A 29 -14.34 1.04 -17.86
C ALA A 29 -15.14 1.62 -19.03
N ARG A 30 -15.98 2.63 -18.78
CA ARG A 30 -16.67 3.35 -19.88
C ARG A 30 -15.76 4.24 -20.71
N MET A 31 -14.60 4.62 -20.17
CA MET A 31 -13.60 5.43 -20.87
C MET A 31 -12.67 4.59 -21.76
N GLY A 32 -12.59 3.27 -21.53
CA GLY A 32 -11.78 2.35 -22.30
C GLY A 32 -11.25 1.19 -21.47
N ASP A 33 -10.37 0.40 -22.05
CA ASP A 33 -9.71 -0.71 -21.38
C ASP A 33 -8.81 -0.18 -20.23
N ILE A 34 -8.97 -0.76 -19.06
CA ILE A 34 -8.14 -0.41 -17.91
C ILE A 34 -6.83 -1.19 -17.99
N THR A 35 -5.76 -0.53 -18.42
CA THR A 35 -4.42 -1.12 -18.60
C THR A 35 -3.49 -0.84 -17.43
N GLY A 36 -3.80 0.15 -16.58
CA GLY A 36 -2.97 0.50 -15.43
C GLY A 36 -3.79 0.87 -14.20
N VAL A 37 -3.32 0.44 -13.03
CA VAL A 37 -3.92 0.81 -11.73
C VAL A 37 -2.82 1.20 -10.76
N ILE A 38 -2.87 2.44 -10.23
CA ILE A 38 -1.99 2.88 -9.14
C ILE A 38 -2.87 3.20 -7.93
N HIS A 39 -2.80 2.34 -6.91
CA HIS A 39 -3.52 2.56 -5.66
C HIS A 39 -2.59 3.20 -4.63
N ALA A 40 -2.72 4.49 -4.44
CA ALA A 40 -1.93 5.29 -3.51
C ALA A 40 -2.78 5.97 -2.42
N ALA A 41 -4.09 5.69 -2.38
CA ALA A 41 -4.96 6.22 -1.34
C ALA A 41 -4.67 5.57 0.01
N GLY A 42 -4.68 6.36 1.07
CA GLY A 42 -4.43 5.89 2.43
C GLY A 42 -4.35 7.06 3.42
N VAL A 43 -4.33 6.72 4.70
CA VAL A 43 -4.20 7.67 5.81
C VAL A 43 -3.04 7.27 6.72
N SER A 44 -2.41 8.26 7.36
CA SER A 44 -1.28 8.00 8.26
C SER A 44 -1.72 7.81 9.72
N PRO A 45 -0.84 7.25 10.58
CA PRO A 45 -1.11 7.10 12.00
C PRO A 45 -1.38 8.40 12.76
N THR A 46 -0.94 9.56 12.24
CA THR A 46 -1.20 10.87 12.84
C THR A 46 -2.50 11.50 12.35
N GLN A 47 -3.04 11.01 11.23
CA GLN A 47 -4.24 11.57 10.61
C GLN A 47 -5.54 10.89 11.02
N ALA A 48 -5.47 9.62 11.48
CA ALA A 48 -6.68 8.83 11.65
C ALA A 48 -6.64 7.88 12.85
N SER A 49 -7.84 7.50 13.31
CA SER A 49 -8.03 6.48 14.33
C SER A 49 -7.66 5.08 13.82
N PRO A 50 -7.37 4.11 14.71
CA PRO A 50 -7.11 2.72 14.32
C PRO A 50 -8.22 2.13 13.43
N ALA A 51 -9.48 2.36 13.77
CA ALA A 51 -10.62 1.87 13.00
C ALA A 51 -10.68 2.47 11.58
N THR A 52 -10.41 3.78 11.46
CA THR A 52 -10.35 4.46 10.16
C THR A 52 -9.20 3.93 9.31
N ILE A 53 -8.02 3.73 9.91
CA ILE A 53 -6.85 3.17 9.21
C ILE A 53 -7.15 1.77 8.67
N LEU A 54 -7.70 0.88 9.50
CA LEU A 54 -8.08 -0.47 9.04
C LEU A 54 -9.13 -0.41 7.94
N LYS A 55 -10.10 0.51 8.04
CA LYS A 55 -11.16 0.65 7.05
C LYS A 55 -10.65 1.22 5.71
N VAL A 56 -9.80 2.23 5.74
CA VAL A 56 -9.27 2.89 4.53
C VAL A 56 -8.10 2.09 3.95
N ASP A 57 -7.07 1.81 4.76
CA ASP A 57 -5.80 1.28 4.26
C ASP A 57 -5.82 -0.23 4.02
N LEU A 58 -6.59 -1.00 4.81
CA LEU A 58 -6.66 -2.45 4.66
C LEU A 58 -7.87 -2.88 3.84
N TYR A 59 -9.08 -2.58 4.32
CA TYR A 59 -10.32 -2.96 3.65
C TYR A 59 -10.47 -2.24 2.32
N GLY A 60 -10.21 -0.93 2.27
CA GLY A 60 -10.26 -0.16 1.02
C GLY A 60 -9.32 -0.69 -0.05
N THR A 61 -8.08 -1.05 0.33
CA THR A 61 -7.16 -1.71 -0.60
C THR A 61 -7.70 -3.05 -1.11
N ALA A 62 -8.33 -3.85 -0.23
CA ALA A 62 -8.95 -5.11 -0.64
C ALA A 62 -10.09 -4.90 -1.65
N LEU A 63 -10.91 -3.86 -1.47
CA LEU A 63 -11.96 -3.48 -2.41
C LEU A 63 -11.38 -3.09 -3.77
N VAL A 64 -10.41 -2.19 -3.78
CA VAL A 64 -9.77 -1.71 -5.01
C VAL A 64 -9.16 -2.88 -5.79
N LEU A 65 -8.39 -3.74 -5.13
CA LEU A 65 -7.79 -4.92 -5.76
C LEU A 65 -8.85 -5.88 -6.31
N GLY A 66 -9.95 -6.07 -5.56
CA GLY A 66 -11.07 -6.92 -5.96
C GLY A 66 -11.78 -6.37 -7.19
N GLU A 67 -12.24 -5.15 -7.15
CA GLU A 67 -13.04 -4.53 -8.21
C GLU A 67 -12.21 -4.34 -9.50
N PHE A 68 -11.02 -3.74 -9.42
CA PHE A 68 -10.15 -3.57 -10.59
C PHE A 68 -9.63 -4.90 -11.15
N GLY A 69 -9.36 -5.88 -10.29
CA GLY A 69 -8.97 -7.22 -10.73
C GLY A 69 -10.02 -7.96 -11.55
N ASN A 70 -11.30 -7.55 -11.49
CA ASN A 70 -12.36 -8.12 -12.33
C ASN A 70 -12.36 -7.56 -13.75
N VAL A 71 -11.81 -6.36 -13.97
CA VAL A 71 -11.92 -5.61 -15.24
C VAL A 71 -10.58 -5.29 -15.90
N ILE A 72 -9.47 -5.42 -15.17
CA ILE A 72 -8.13 -5.13 -15.72
C ILE A 72 -7.92 -5.85 -17.06
N ALA A 73 -7.43 -5.15 -18.05
CA ALA A 73 -7.18 -5.68 -19.38
C ALA A 73 -6.01 -6.67 -19.40
N ARG A 74 -5.97 -7.53 -20.41
CA ARG A 74 -4.82 -8.39 -20.67
C ARG A 74 -3.58 -7.53 -20.95
N GLY A 75 -2.46 -7.90 -20.35
CA GLY A 75 -1.22 -7.12 -20.38
C GLY A 75 -1.18 -5.95 -19.38
N GLY A 76 -2.28 -5.69 -18.70
CA GLY A 76 -2.35 -4.61 -17.71
C GLY A 76 -1.46 -4.85 -16.50
N ALA A 77 -1.13 -3.76 -15.81
CA ALA A 77 -0.30 -3.78 -14.61
C ALA A 77 -0.87 -2.90 -13.49
N GLY A 78 -0.65 -3.32 -12.25
CA GLY A 78 -1.04 -2.55 -11.08
C GLY A 78 0.08 -2.40 -10.06
N VAL A 79 0.04 -1.29 -9.32
CA VAL A 79 0.91 -1.02 -8.17
C VAL A 79 0.09 -0.53 -6.99
N VAL A 80 0.34 -1.11 -5.83
CA VAL A 80 -0.22 -0.68 -4.53
C VAL A 80 0.89 -0.05 -3.69
N ILE A 81 0.64 1.12 -3.14
CA ILE A 81 1.57 1.76 -2.21
C ILE A 81 1.30 1.25 -0.78
N ALA A 82 2.17 0.35 -0.33
CA ALA A 82 2.19 -0.11 1.05
C ALA A 82 3.09 0.79 1.93
N SER A 83 3.98 0.24 2.73
CA SER A 83 4.93 0.99 3.57
C SER A 83 5.99 0.09 4.20
N GLN A 84 7.19 0.62 4.42
CA GLN A 84 8.20 0.01 5.31
C GLN A 84 7.61 -0.37 6.69
N SER A 85 6.57 0.31 7.15
CA SER A 85 5.93 0.04 8.45
C SER A 85 5.36 -1.38 8.53
N GLY A 86 4.87 -1.93 7.43
CA GLY A 86 4.42 -3.33 7.36
C GLY A 86 5.56 -4.34 7.57
N HIS A 87 6.79 -3.98 7.21
CA HIS A 87 7.98 -4.82 7.42
C HIS A 87 8.54 -4.76 8.84
N ARG A 88 8.11 -3.77 9.64
CA ARG A 88 8.50 -3.61 11.05
C ARG A 88 7.44 -4.13 12.02
N LEU A 89 6.31 -4.64 11.51
CA LEU A 89 5.36 -5.37 12.32
C LEU A 89 6.03 -6.63 12.87
N PRO A 90 5.87 -6.97 14.16
CA PRO A 90 6.26 -8.27 14.68
C PRO A 90 5.71 -9.42 13.83
N PRO A 91 6.39 -10.57 13.76
CA PRO A 91 5.92 -11.69 12.96
C PRO A 91 4.49 -12.10 13.32
N LEU A 92 3.65 -12.21 12.30
CA LEU A 92 2.32 -12.81 12.40
C LEU A 92 2.44 -14.32 12.22
N THR A 93 1.47 -15.07 12.73
CA THR A 93 1.39 -16.51 12.47
C THR A 93 1.14 -16.78 10.98
N VAL A 94 1.37 -18.00 10.54
CA VAL A 94 1.09 -18.43 9.16
C VAL A 94 -0.41 -18.24 8.85
N GLU A 95 -1.27 -18.57 9.82
CA GLU A 95 -2.73 -18.45 9.72
C GLU A 95 -3.17 -16.99 9.61
N GLU A 96 -2.59 -16.08 10.40
CA GLU A 96 -2.88 -14.64 10.33
C GLU A 96 -2.42 -14.04 8.99
N ASN A 97 -1.21 -14.40 8.52
CA ASN A 97 -0.74 -13.99 7.19
C ASN A 97 -1.68 -14.48 6.09
N LYS A 98 -2.10 -15.75 6.14
CA LYS A 98 -3.06 -16.33 5.18
C LYS A 98 -4.41 -15.60 5.26
N ALA A 99 -4.90 -15.33 6.45
CA ALA A 99 -6.17 -14.63 6.65
C ALA A 99 -6.13 -13.22 6.06
N LEU A 100 -5.08 -12.43 6.30
CA LEU A 100 -4.91 -11.11 5.67
C LEU A 100 -4.88 -11.19 4.14
N ALA A 101 -4.22 -12.21 3.59
CA ALA A 101 -4.08 -12.39 2.15
C ALA A 101 -5.38 -12.78 1.45
N THR A 102 -6.20 -13.65 2.07
CA THR A 102 -7.23 -14.39 1.33
C THR A 102 -8.66 -14.21 1.85
N THR A 103 -8.87 -13.65 3.04
CA THR A 103 -10.22 -13.40 3.56
C THR A 103 -10.99 -12.44 2.64
N PRO A 104 -12.23 -12.74 2.24
CA PRO A 104 -13.06 -11.81 1.48
C PRO A 104 -13.13 -10.44 2.14
N ALA A 105 -13.18 -9.38 1.33
CA ALA A 105 -13.14 -8.01 1.85
C ALA A 105 -14.21 -7.76 2.93
N GLU A 106 -15.44 -8.26 2.72
CA GLU A 106 -16.58 -8.10 3.64
C GLU A 106 -16.36 -8.72 5.03
N GLU A 107 -15.48 -9.72 5.12
CA GLU A 107 -15.17 -10.43 6.35
C GLU A 107 -13.84 -9.99 6.96
N LEU A 108 -13.03 -9.26 6.19
CA LEU A 108 -11.65 -8.94 6.54
C LEU A 108 -11.54 -8.23 7.89
N LEU A 109 -12.35 -7.20 8.11
CA LEU A 109 -12.35 -6.44 9.37
C LEU A 109 -12.95 -7.22 10.56
N ARG A 110 -13.53 -8.40 10.35
CA ARG A 110 -14.03 -9.29 11.42
C ARG A 110 -12.96 -10.23 11.95
N LEU A 111 -11.78 -10.26 11.37
CA LEU A 111 -10.68 -11.11 11.84
C LEU A 111 -10.36 -10.82 13.31
N PRO A 112 -10.19 -11.85 14.16
CA PRO A 112 -10.05 -11.68 15.61
C PRO A 112 -8.90 -10.76 16.03
N PHE A 113 -7.77 -10.80 15.33
CA PHE A 113 -6.60 -9.98 15.65
C PHE A 113 -6.70 -8.54 15.13
N LEU A 114 -7.74 -8.20 14.35
CA LEU A 114 -8.04 -6.84 13.90
C LEU A 114 -9.09 -6.15 14.78
N GLN A 115 -9.59 -6.84 15.82
CA GLN A 115 -10.58 -6.26 16.72
C GLN A 115 -9.95 -5.17 17.61
N PRO A 116 -10.74 -4.18 18.07
CA PRO A 116 -10.23 -3.03 18.85
C PRO A 116 -9.39 -3.43 20.07
N GLU A 117 -9.72 -4.55 20.72
CA GLU A 117 -9.03 -5.05 21.93
C GLU A 117 -7.63 -5.61 21.61
N LYS A 118 -7.35 -5.91 20.36
CA LYS A 118 -6.08 -6.45 19.84
C LYS A 118 -5.22 -5.42 19.15
N VAL A 119 -5.83 -4.37 18.61
CA VAL A 119 -5.14 -3.29 17.90
C VAL A 119 -4.70 -2.22 18.90
N LYS A 120 -3.41 -2.17 19.19
CA LYS A 120 -2.84 -1.37 20.27
C LYS A 120 -3.04 0.14 20.11
N ASP A 121 -2.77 0.64 18.90
CA ASP A 121 -2.82 2.06 18.54
C ASP A 121 -2.89 2.26 17.02
N SER A 122 -2.89 3.52 16.57
CA SER A 122 -2.92 3.87 15.15
C SER A 122 -1.68 3.37 14.38
N LEU A 123 -0.50 3.30 15.02
CA LEU A 123 0.69 2.75 14.36
C LEU A 123 0.55 1.25 14.13
N HIS A 124 0.06 0.51 15.11
CA HIS A 124 -0.18 -0.92 14.99
C HIS A 124 -1.24 -1.23 13.91
N ALA A 125 -2.35 -0.46 13.88
CA ALA A 125 -3.36 -0.57 12.81
C ALA A 125 -2.74 -0.34 11.42
N TYR A 126 -1.89 0.67 11.31
CA TYR A 126 -1.18 1.00 10.06
C TYR A 126 -0.20 -0.11 9.63
N GLN A 127 0.58 -0.63 10.58
CA GLN A 127 1.49 -1.75 10.32
C GLN A 127 0.75 -3.00 9.84
N LEU A 128 -0.35 -3.36 10.51
CA LEU A 128 -1.23 -4.46 10.10
C LEU A 128 -1.80 -4.24 8.70
N SER A 129 -2.28 -3.03 8.41
CA SER A 129 -2.84 -2.69 7.10
C SER A 129 -1.78 -2.79 6.00
N LYS A 130 -0.61 -2.21 6.20
CA LYS A 130 0.45 -2.20 5.19
C LYS A 130 1.08 -3.59 4.99
N ARG A 131 1.19 -4.40 6.04
CA ARG A 131 1.54 -5.82 5.93
C ARG A 131 0.46 -6.59 5.16
N GLY A 132 -0.81 -6.37 5.49
CA GLY A 132 -1.95 -6.97 4.82
C GLY A 132 -2.00 -6.64 3.33
N ASN A 133 -1.64 -5.42 2.95
CA ASN A 133 -1.62 -5.00 1.55
C ASN A 133 -0.61 -5.80 0.73
N SER A 134 0.63 -5.98 1.22
CA SER A 134 1.65 -6.78 0.52
C SER A 134 1.23 -8.25 0.39
N LEU A 135 0.67 -8.83 1.46
CA LEU A 135 0.18 -10.21 1.45
C LEU A 135 -1.00 -10.38 0.49
N ARG A 136 -1.94 -9.43 0.48
CA ARG A 136 -3.10 -9.47 -0.41
C ARG A 136 -2.71 -9.31 -1.87
N VAL A 137 -1.78 -8.41 -2.18
CA VAL A 137 -1.24 -8.27 -3.54
C VAL A 137 -0.61 -9.59 -4.01
N MET A 138 0.11 -10.30 -3.16
CA MET A 138 0.66 -11.62 -3.49
C MET A 138 -0.45 -12.62 -3.85
N ALA A 139 -1.53 -12.67 -3.09
CA ALA A 139 -2.68 -13.54 -3.40
C ALA A 139 -3.43 -13.09 -4.66
N GLU A 140 -3.65 -11.78 -4.82
CA GLU A 140 -4.34 -11.19 -5.97
C GLU A 140 -3.55 -11.36 -7.27
N ALA A 141 -2.23 -11.41 -7.22
CA ALA A 141 -1.40 -11.65 -8.40
C ALA A 141 -1.77 -12.96 -9.13
N VAL A 142 -2.19 -13.98 -8.38
CA VAL A 142 -2.68 -15.24 -8.96
C VAL A 142 -3.98 -15.01 -9.75
N ARG A 143 -4.89 -14.18 -9.21
CA ARG A 143 -6.17 -13.88 -9.85
C ARG A 143 -5.99 -12.94 -11.05
N TRP A 144 -5.20 -11.89 -10.89
CA TRP A 144 -4.84 -10.96 -11.97
C TRP A 144 -4.12 -11.69 -13.10
N GLY A 145 -3.22 -12.63 -12.77
CA GLY A 145 -2.51 -13.46 -13.74
C GLY A 145 -3.43 -14.31 -14.63
N LYS A 146 -4.57 -14.78 -14.11
CA LYS A 146 -5.58 -15.49 -14.94
C LYS A 146 -6.16 -14.60 -16.05
N ARG A 147 -6.12 -13.28 -15.86
CA ARG A 147 -6.51 -12.30 -16.89
C ARG A 147 -5.33 -11.87 -17.78
N GLY A 148 -4.12 -12.36 -17.50
CA GLY A 148 -2.90 -11.96 -18.18
C GLY A 148 -2.39 -10.59 -17.72
N ALA A 149 -2.74 -10.15 -16.51
CA ALA A 149 -2.32 -8.90 -15.89
C ALA A 149 -1.40 -9.14 -14.69
N ARG A 150 -0.68 -8.12 -14.24
CA ARG A 150 0.27 -8.16 -13.13
C ARG A 150 -0.12 -7.17 -12.04
N ILE A 151 0.22 -7.47 -10.79
CA ILE A 151 0.03 -6.55 -9.66
C ILE A 151 1.18 -6.70 -8.68
N ASN A 152 1.73 -5.59 -8.22
CA ASN A 152 2.85 -5.56 -7.27
C ASN A 152 2.62 -4.51 -6.18
N THR A 153 3.46 -4.54 -5.17
CA THR A 153 3.48 -3.57 -4.08
C THR A 153 4.80 -2.81 -4.10
N ILE A 154 4.75 -1.53 -3.79
CA ILE A 154 5.92 -0.76 -3.36
C ILE A 154 5.72 -0.43 -1.88
N SER A 155 6.73 -0.68 -1.07
CA SER A 155 6.80 -0.36 0.36
C SER A 155 7.81 0.76 0.60
N PRO A 156 7.42 2.04 0.45
CA PRO A 156 8.32 3.17 0.63
C PRO A 156 8.70 3.35 2.10
N GLY A 157 9.88 3.93 2.31
CA GLY A 157 10.32 4.50 3.56
C GLY A 157 9.75 5.91 3.80
N ILE A 158 10.55 6.77 4.40
CA ILE A 158 10.20 8.18 4.60
C ILE A 158 10.51 8.91 3.29
N ILE A 159 9.47 9.32 2.58
CA ILE A 159 9.55 10.03 1.29
C ILE A 159 9.14 11.49 1.51
N MET A 160 9.96 12.43 1.06
CA MET A 160 9.71 13.87 1.22
C MET A 160 8.49 14.30 0.40
N THR A 161 7.38 14.39 1.10
CA THR A 161 6.04 14.77 0.61
C THR A 161 5.41 15.74 1.61
N PRO A 162 4.32 16.43 1.28
CA PRO A 162 3.55 17.19 2.27
C PRO A 162 3.20 16.35 3.51
N LEU A 163 2.76 15.09 3.33
CA LEU A 163 2.48 14.16 4.43
C LEU A 163 3.71 13.93 5.32
N ALA A 164 4.88 13.71 4.73
CA ALA A 164 6.11 13.51 5.52
C ALA A 164 6.50 14.75 6.32
N ASN A 165 6.26 15.96 5.79
CA ASN A 165 6.47 17.18 6.53
C ASN A 165 5.57 17.30 7.76
N ASP A 166 4.30 16.87 7.64
CA ASP A 166 3.36 16.85 8.77
C ASP A 166 3.80 15.81 9.82
N GLU A 167 4.21 14.62 9.39
CA GLU A 167 4.74 13.57 10.26
C GLU A 167 6.01 14.00 10.99
N LEU A 168 6.95 14.67 10.30
CA LEU A 168 8.19 15.20 10.89
C LEU A 168 7.95 16.33 11.92
N ARG A 169 6.84 17.06 11.79
CA ARG A 169 6.43 18.11 12.74
C ARG A 169 5.51 17.56 13.84
N GLY A 170 4.96 16.38 13.64
CA GLY A 170 4.00 15.74 14.54
C GLY A 170 4.66 15.10 15.78
N PRO A 171 3.86 14.49 16.65
CA PRO A 171 4.33 13.88 17.91
C PRO A 171 5.38 12.78 17.74
N ARG A 172 5.47 12.18 16.55
CA ARG A 172 6.44 11.13 16.20
C ARG A 172 7.65 11.64 15.42
N GLY A 173 7.78 12.94 15.23
CA GLY A 173 8.80 13.58 14.39
C GLY A 173 10.24 13.22 14.79
N ASP A 174 10.54 13.12 16.09
CA ASP A 174 11.87 12.71 16.56
C ASP A 174 12.21 11.27 16.14
N GLY A 175 11.24 10.37 16.21
CA GLY A 175 11.40 9.00 15.73
C GLY A 175 11.70 8.95 14.23
N TYR A 176 11.00 9.73 13.42
CA TYR A 176 11.26 9.81 11.97
C TYR A 176 12.63 10.40 11.66
N ARG A 177 13.04 11.50 12.35
CA ARG A 177 14.39 12.09 12.21
C ARG A 177 15.48 11.08 12.56
N ARG A 178 15.29 10.32 13.66
CA ARG A 178 16.21 9.26 14.05
C ARG A 178 16.29 8.13 12.98
N MET A 179 15.15 7.72 12.42
CA MET A 179 15.15 6.72 11.33
C MET A 179 15.95 7.21 10.13
N ILE A 180 15.75 8.47 9.71
CA ILE A 180 16.51 9.07 8.60
C ILE A 180 18.01 9.06 8.90
N GLN A 181 18.41 9.51 10.09
CA GLN A 181 19.83 9.61 10.46
C GLN A 181 20.55 8.26 10.53
N ILE A 182 19.85 7.21 10.99
CA ILE A 182 20.43 5.87 11.20
C ILE A 182 20.29 4.98 9.97
N SER A 183 19.40 5.33 9.04
CA SER A 183 19.25 4.56 7.80
C SER A 183 20.56 4.54 7.00
N ALA A 184 20.81 3.46 6.27
CA ALA A 184 22.01 3.34 5.44
C ALA A 184 22.15 4.46 4.40
N ALA A 185 21.02 4.98 3.89
CA ALA A 185 21.00 6.10 2.96
C ALA A 185 21.30 7.45 3.63
N GLY A 186 21.10 7.61 4.95
CA GLY A 186 21.31 8.84 5.70
C GLY A 186 20.40 9.99 5.30
N ARG A 187 19.35 9.76 4.53
CA ARG A 187 18.40 10.75 4.03
C ARG A 187 17.01 10.16 3.81
N ALA A 188 16.03 11.02 3.72
CA ALA A 188 14.72 10.63 3.18
C ALA A 188 14.81 10.37 1.67
N GLY A 189 13.90 9.55 1.16
CA GLY A 189 13.71 9.33 -0.27
C GLY A 189 12.91 10.45 -0.93
N THR A 190 12.85 10.42 -2.25
CA THR A 190 12.07 11.36 -3.07
C THR A 190 10.90 10.67 -3.77
N PRO A 191 9.85 11.40 -4.17
CA PRO A 191 8.76 10.84 -4.99
C PRO A 191 9.27 10.23 -6.30
N ASP A 192 10.30 10.81 -6.93
CA ASP A 192 10.87 10.31 -8.19
C ASP A 192 11.55 8.94 -8.02
N GLU A 193 12.18 8.69 -6.87
CA GLU A 193 12.75 7.36 -6.57
C GLU A 193 11.67 6.29 -6.47
N VAL A 194 10.51 6.63 -5.89
CA VAL A 194 9.33 5.74 -5.87
C VAL A 194 8.74 5.58 -7.26
N ALA A 195 8.60 6.68 -8.01
CA ALA A 195 8.05 6.68 -9.36
C ALA A 195 8.89 5.84 -10.33
N THR A 196 10.22 5.85 -10.20
CA THR A 196 11.13 5.02 -11.01
C THR A 196 10.84 3.52 -10.83
N VAL A 197 10.65 3.07 -9.59
CA VAL A 197 10.25 1.68 -9.32
C VAL A 197 8.84 1.40 -9.85
N GLY A 198 7.92 2.36 -9.68
CA GLY A 198 6.57 2.26 -10.24
C GLY A 198 6.58 2.10 -11.77
N ALA A 199 7.40 2.89 -12.47
CA ALA A 199 7.56 2.80 -13.92
C ALA A 199 8.09 1.43 -14.36
N LEU A 200 9.11 0.89 -13.66
CA LEU A 200 9.60 -0.48 -13.92
C LEU A 200 8.48 -1.51 -13.75
N LEU A 201 7.74 -1.47 -12.65
CA LEU A 201 6.70 -2.46 -12.34
C LEU A 201 5.49 -2.38 -13.28
N MET A 202 5.18 -1.19 -13.79
CA MET A 202 4.06 -0.96 -14.70
C MET A 202 4.44 -1.14 -16.17
N GLY A 203 5.73 -1.00 -16.51
CA GLY A 203 6.25 -1.12 -17.86
C GLY A 203 6.60 -2.54 -18.29
N ASP A 204 7.07 -2.67 -19.53
CA ASP A 204 7.42 -3.96 -20.16
C ASP A 204 8.62 -4.63 -19.48
N ASP A 205 9.59 -3.84 -18.99
CA ASP A 205 10.76 -4.33 -18.27
C ASP A 205 10.37 -5.10 -16.98
N GLY A 206 9.21 -4.78 -16.41
CA GLY A 206 8.62 -5.50 -15.26
C GLY A 206 7.82 -6.75 -15.64
N GLY A 207 7.86 -7.21 -16.91
CA GLY A 207 7.00 -8.27 -17.45
C GLY A 207 7.02 -9.60 -16.68
N PHE A 208 8.11 -9.92 -16.00
CA PHE A 208 8.22 -11.13 -15.16
C PHE A 208 8.07 -10.87 -13.66
N ILE A 209 7.68 -9.63 -13.27
CA ILE A 209 7.52 -9.23 -11.86
C ILE A 209 6.02 -9.15 -11.55
N THR A 210 5.53 -10.04 -10.68
CA THR A 210 4.15 -10.01 -10.18
C THR A 210 4.05 -10.65 -8.79
N GLY A 211 3.17 -10.12 -7.92
CA GLY A 211 3.02 -10.58 -6.55
C GLY A 211 4.19 -10.19 -5.63
N SER A 212 5.08 -9.30 -6.08
CA SER A 212 6.26 -8.87 -5.35
C SER A 212 5.99 -7.62 -4.52
N ASP A 213 6.78 -7.45 -3.46
CA ASP A 213 6.81 -6.23 -2.66
C ASP A 213 8.22 -5.62 -2.72
N PHE A 214 8.30 -4.39 -3.23
CA PHE A 214 9.54 -3.65 -3.39
C PHE A 214 9.74 -2.70 -2.21
N LEU A 215 10.55 -3.12 -1.24
CA LEU A 215 10.94 -2.28 -0.12
C LEU A 215 11.99 -1.25 -0.58
N ILE A 216 11.62 0.03 -0.56
CA ILE A 216 12.48 1.16 -0.96
C ILE A 216 12.51 2.20 0.18
N ASP A 217 13.30 1.93 1.23
CA ASP A 217 13.27 2.66 2.49
C ASP A 217 14.63 3.22 2.94
N GLY A 218 15.64 3.18 2.07
CA GLY A 218 16.98 3.65 2.39
C GLY A 218 17.68 2.83 3.48
N GLY A 219 17.18 1.62 3.80
CA GLY A 219 17.75 0.74 4.82
C GLY A 219 17.19 0.93 6.23
N VAL A 220 16.10 1.68 6.40
CA VAL A 220 15.45 1.86 7.73
C VAL A 220 15.00 0.54 8.32
N THR A 221 14.37 -0.34 7.53
CA THR A 221 13.94 -1.67 7.99
C THR A 221 15.12 -2.55 8.39
N ALA A 222 16.22 -2.49 7.63
CA ALA A 222 17.45 -3.21 7.98
C ALA A 222 18.03 -2.72 9.32
N ALA A 223 18.09 -1.39 9.52
CA ALA A 223 18.55 -0.80 10.78
C ALA A 223 17.59 -1.12 11.95
N TYR A 224 16.31 -1.29 11.69
CA TYR A 224 15.31 -1.67 12.70
C TYR A 224 15.49 -3.13 13.19
N TRP A 225 15.79 -4.05 12.31
CA TRP A 225 15.95 -5.45 12.70
C TRP A 225 17.36 -5.82 13.14
N TYR A 226 18.38 -5.19 12.57
CA TYR A 226 19.78 -5.63 12.70
C TYR A 226 20.75 -4.51 13.08
N GLY A 227 20.27 -3.30 13.32
CA GLY A 227 21.09 -2.14 13.61
C GLY A 227 20.59 -1.32 14.80
N ASP A 228 20.97 -0.05 14.83
CA ASP A 228 20.77 0.86 15.98
C ASP A 228 19.33 1.34 16.17
N LEU A 229 18.39 0.95 15.31
CA LEU A 229 16.95 1.13 15.49
C LEU A 229 16.26 -0.08 16.12
N ALA A 230 16.98 -1.18 16.40
CA ALA A 230 16.40 -2.40 16.96
C ALA A 230 15.69 -2.10 18.30
N PRO A 231 14.49 -2.65 18.52
CA PRO A 231 13.83 -2.59 19.83
C PRO A 231 14.74 -3.21 20.89
N ARG A 232 14.92 -2.50 22.02
CA ARG A 232 15.68 -2.98 23.18
C ARG A 232 14.78 -3.71 24.14
#